data_4b8a3a206cea464b6d10a8637cb918ed
#
_entry.id   4b8a3a206cea464b6d10a8637cb918ed
#
_cell.length_a   1.000
_cell.length_b   1.000
_cell.length_c   1.000
_cell.angle_alpha   90.00
_cell.angle_beta   90.00
_cell.angle_gamma   90.00
#
_symmetry.space_group_name_H-M   'P 1'
#
loop_
_entity.id
_entity.type
_entity.pdbx_description
1 polymer ?
#
loop_
_entity_poly.entity_id
_entity_poly.type
_entity_poly.pdbx_seq_one_letter_code
_entity_poly.pdbx_strand_id
1 'polypeptide(L)'
;MKSRALKGVAIAIVAIVAALACIAAIALVMLQGRTDALRDDYSRMLTDAKYSAPVQVKGVEAITQDVSCGYAVIEMFSAWNGGSITEKSLYDEYGKVVTSTGQSFCDEMNKQFPGFATTMRKYLTDSELLAAVYASLAEGVPVPIEWAAKQGDEWTLHYSLATGLDIPGNKVTVANPYGYVEEISLDEFLSRTRFDAYENMPLFLKLGFAFGIFEKNTVFIPERTA
;
A
#
# COMPACT_ATOMS: atom_id res chain seq x y z
N MET A 1 36.74 42.48 -10.12
CA MET A 1 35.26 42.32 -9.94
C MET A 1 34.77 40.89 -10.18
N LYS A 2 35.17 40.18 -11.22
CA LYS A 2 34.73 38.79 -11.52
C LYS A 2 34.96 37.76 -10.38
N SER A 3 36.08 37.82 -9.66
CA SER A 3 36.39 36.88 -8.56
C SER A 3 35.50 36.99 -7.32
N ARG A 4 35.01 38.21 -6.97
CA ARG A 4 34.09 38.40 -5.84
C ARG A 4 32.69 37.91 -6.17
N ALA A 5 32.23 38.12 -7.40
CA ALA A 5 30.93 37.60 -7.87
C ALA A 5 30.91 36.06 -7.87
N LEU A 6 31.98 35.40 -8.33
CA LEU A 6 32.11 33.93 -8.32
C LEU A 6 32.08 33.35 -6.90
N LYS A 7 32.78 34.01 -5.94
CA LYS A 7 32.72 33.58 -4.54
C LYS A 7 31.35 33.76 -3.92
N GLY A 8 30.61 34.82 -4.26
CA GLY A 8 29.26 35.01 -3.78
C GLY A 8 28.29 33.94 -4.31
N VAL A 9 28.40 33.58 -5.60
CA VAL A 9 27.59 32.49 -6.21
C VAL A 9 27.91 31.15 -5.56
N ALA A 10 29.21 30.84 -5.32
CA ALA A 10 29.60 29.59 -4.68
C ALA A 10 29.04 29.47 -3.25
N ILE A 11 29.11 30.56 -2.47
CA ILE A 11 28.54 30.60 -1.10
C ILE A 11 26.99 30.39 -1.15
N ALA A 12 26.30 31.04 -2.09
CA ALA A 12 24.85 30.87 -2.25
C ALA A 12 24.49 29.43 -2.60
N ILE A 13 25.22 28.78 -3.51
CA ILE A 13 24.99 27.37 -3.87
C ILE A 13 25.20 26.45 -2.64
N VAL A 14 26.28 26.65 -1.90
CA VAL A 14 26.56 25.86 -0.68
C VAL A 14 25.45 26.05 0.36
N ALA A 15 24.97 27.28 0.56
CA ALA A 15 23.87 27.55 1.48
C ALA A 15 22.56 26.87 1.05
N ILE A 16 22.23 26.88 -0.24
CA ILE A 16 21.04 26.20 -0.79
C ILE A 16 21.16 24.69 -0.59
N VAL A 17 22.31 24.10 -0.92
CA VAL A 17 22.53 22.65 -0.75
C VAL A 17 22.42 22.26 0.73
N ALA A 18 23.00 23.04 1.64
CA ALA A 18 22.89 22.81 3.08
C ALA A 18 21.44 22.92 3.57
N ALA A 19 20.69 23.91 3.10
CA ALA A 19 19.27 24.05 3.45
C ALA A 19 18.43 22.86 2.95
N LEU A 20 18.65 22.41 1.72
CA LEU A 20 17.96 21.23 1.16
C LEU A 20 18.32 19.96 1.94
N ALA A 21 19.57 19.78 2.33
CA ALA A 21 20.00 18.65 3.15
C ALA A 21 19.33 18.66 4.54
N CYS A 22 19.22 19.83 5.17
CA CYS A 22 18.50 19.97 6.44
C CYS A 22 17.01 19.65 6.30
N ILE A 23 16.35 20.12 5.24
CA ILE A 23 14.94 19.82 4.98
C ILE A 23 14.75 18.31 4.78
N ALA A 24 15.62 17.68 4.01
CA ALA A 24 15.57 16.22 3.80
C ALA A 24 15.77 15.45 5.12
N ALA A 25 16.72 15.85 5.95
CA ALA A 25 16.95 15.22 7.25
C ALA A 25 15.73 15.36 8.18
N ILE A 26 15.14 16.54 8.26
CA ILE A 26 13.91 16.78 9.05
C ILE A 26 12.77 15.91 8.52
N ALA A 27 12.58 15.86 7.20
CA ALA A 27 11.55 15.05 6.58
C ALA A 27 11.71 13.55 6.91
N LEU A 28 12.94 13.03 6.90
CA LEU A 28 13.23 11.63 7.27
C LEU A 28 12.93 11.35 8.75
N VAL A 29 13.27 12.27 9.65
CA VAL A 29 12.94 12.14 11.09
C VAL A 29 11.43 12.15 11.31
N MET A 30 10.70 13.05 10.63
CA MET A 30 9.24 13.09 10.68
C MET A 30 8.61 11.81 10.12
N LEU A 31 9.18 11.27 9.05
CA LEU A 31 8.72 10.00 8.47
C LEU A 31 8.87 8.85 9.47
N GLN A 32 10.03 8.76 10.13
CA GLN A 32 10.26 7.73 11.14
C GLN A 32 9.26 7.85 12.30
N GLY A 33 9.08 9.05 12.85
CA GLY A 33 8.10 9.27 13.92
C GLY A 33 6.67 8.94 13.54
N ARG A 34 6.27 9.22 12.30
CA ARG A 34 4.94 8.82 11.79
C ARG A 34 4.82 7.30 11.65
N THR A 35 5.89 6.64 11.19
CA THR A 35 5.91 5.17 11.07
C THR A 35 5.82 4.51 12.45
N ASP A 36 6.58 5.01 13.43
CA ASP A 36 6.57 4.47 14.79
C ASP A 36 5.22 4.67 15.47
N ALA A 37 4.50 5.75 15.16
CA ALA A 37 3.15 6.00 15.68
C ALA A 37 2.08 5.00 15.16
N LEU A 38 2.36 4.30 14.06
CA LEU A 38 1.46 3.26 13.54
C LEU A 38 1.70 1.88 14.20
N ARG A 39 2.85 1.71 14.86
CA ARG A 39 3.17 0.48 15.56
C ARG A 39 2.41 0.43 16.88
N ASP A 40 1.59 -0.57 17.05
CA ASP A 40 0.95 -0.85 18.34
C ASP A 40 1.08 -2.35 18.67
N ASP A 41 0.73 -2.69 19.90
CA ASP A 41 0.77 -4.07 20.38
C ASP A 41 -0.54 -4.80 20.01
N TYR A 42 -0.48 -5.59 18.94
CA TYR A 42 -1.59 -6.44 18.50
C TYR A 42 -1.63 -7.82 19.22
N SER A 43 -0.77 -8.07 20.20
CA SER A 43 -0.68 -9.37 20.89
C SER A 43 -2.01 -9.85 21.48
N ARG A 44 -2.88 -8.92 21.90
CA ARG A 44 -4.23 -9.24 22.38
C ARG A 44 -5.11 -9.91 21.33
N MET A 45 -4.90 -9.61 20.05
CA MET A 45 -5.67 -10.22 18.97
C MET A 45 -5.33 -11.71 18.80
N LEU A 46 -4.13 -12.15 19.17
CA LEU A 46 -3.70 -13.54 19.09
C LEU A 46 -4.53 -14.48 19.99
N THR A 47 -5.12 -13.95 21.06
CA THR A 47 -5.91 -14.71 22.06
C THR A 47 -7.38 -14.29 22.12
N ASP A 48 -7.78 -13.29 21.33
CA ASP A 48 -9.16 -12.83 21.28
C ASP A 48 -10.02 -13.82 20.49
N ALA A 49 -11.12 -14.30 21.09
CA ALA A 49 -12.08 -15.21 20.48
C ALA A 49 -12.64 -14.69 19.14
N LYS A 50 -12.73 -13.38 18.98
CA LYS A 50 -13.17 -12.74 17.74
C LYS A 50 -12.29 -13.11 16.54
N TYR A 51 -11.00 -13.32 16.76
CA TYR A 51 -10.00 -13.59 15.71
C TYR A 51 -9.49 -15.03 15.72
N SER A 52 -10.15 -15.92 16.49
CA SER A 52 -9.70 -17.31 16.72
C SER A 52 -9.79 -18.20 15.48
N ALA A 53 -10.65 -17.87 14.52
CA ALA A 53 -10.82 -18.64 13.29
C ALA A 53 -10.07 -17.98 12.13
N PRO A 54 -9.33 -18.75 11.30
CA PRO A 54 -8.79 -18.20 10.07
C PRO A 54 -9.91 -17.83 9.10
N VAL A 55 -9.74 -16.72 8.40
CA VAL A 55 -10.65 -16.25 7.35
C VAL A 55 -9.96 -16.33 5.99
N GLN A 56 -10.64 -16.86 4.98
CA GLN A 56 -10.09 -17.03 3.64
C GLN A 56 -11.16 -16.84 2.58
N VAL A 57 -10.94 -15.90 1.68
CA VAL A 57 -11.74 -15.71 0.47
C VAL A 57 -11.20 -16.62 -0.63
N LYS A 58 -12.07 -17.44 -1.19
CA LYS A 58 -11.72 -18.39 -2.26
C LYS A 58 -12.02 -17.81 -3.63
N GLY A 59 -11.38 -18.38 -4.66
CA GLY A 59 -11.66 -18.01 -6.06
C GLY A 59 -10.95 -16.74 -6.53
N VAL A 60 -10.03 -16.21 -5.74
CA VAL A 60 -9.12 -15.14 -6.19
C VAL A 60 -7.89 -15.80 -6.82
N GLU A 61 -7.63 -15.48 -8.07
CA GLU A 61 -6.43 -15.93 -8.80
C GLU A 61 -5.48 -14.76 -8.96
N ALA A 62 -4.20 -14.99 -8.66
CA ALA A 62 -3.15 -13.99 -8.90
C ALA A 62 -2.85 -13.91 -10.40
N ILE A 63 -2.82 -12.72 -10.95
CA ILE A 63 -2.46 -12.47 -12.36
C ILE A 63 -1.12 -11.74 -12.45
N THR A 64 -0.43 -11.86 -13.57
CA THR A 64 0.77 -11.06 -13.84
C THR A 64 0.35 -9.73 -14.47
N GLN A 65 0.69 -8.63 -13.81
CA GLN A 65 0.42 -7.28 -14.34
C GLN A 65 1.22 -7.01 -15.62
N ASP A 66 0.58 -6.40 -16.60
CA ASP A 66 1.20 -5.93 -17.83
C ASP A 66 1.38 -4.41 -17.85
N VAL A 67 0.50 -3.67 -17.16
CA VAL A 67 0.46 -2.20 -17.19
C VAL A 67 0.70 -1.61 -15.80
N SER A 68 -0.11 -1.99 -14.80
CA SER A 68 0.01 -1.46 -13.45
C SER A 68 -0.60 -2.40 -12.41
N CYS A 69 0.01 -2.44 -11.22
CA CYS A 69 -0.49 -3.23 -10.11
C CYS A 69 -1.92 -2.83 -9.70
N GLY A 70 -2.28 -1.56 -9.78
CA GLY A 70 -3.63 -1.11 -9.44
C GLY A 70 -4.69 -1.65 -10.41
N TYR A 71 -4.43 -1.63 -11.72
CA TYR A 71 -5.35 -2.20 -12.71
C TYR A 71 -5.44 -3.72 -12.57
N ALA A 72 -4.32 -4.38 -12.33
CA ALA A 72 -4.30 -5.82 -12.11
C ALA A 72 -5.11 -6.23 -10.86
N VAL A 73 -5.05 -5.44 -9.78
CA VAL A 73 -5.89 -5.68 -8.58
C VAL A 73 -7.38 -5.50 -8.91
N ILE A 74 -7.74 -4.49 -9.72
CA ILE A 74 -9.13 -4.31 -10.18
C ILE A 74 -9.58 -5.51 -11.04
N GLU A 75 -8.72 -6.02 -11.93
CA GLU A 75 -9.00 -7.22 -12.72
C GLU A 75 -9.21 -8.44 -11.83
N MET A 76 -8.30 -8.71 -10.87
CA MET A 76 -8.45 -9.82 -9.92
C MET A 76 -9.74 -9.72 -9.10
N PHE A 77 -10.09 -8.52 -8.63
CA PHE A 77 -11.33 -8.28 -7.89
C PHE A 77 -12.56 -8.48 -8.79
N SER A 78 -12.49 -8.02 -10.04
CA SER A 78 -13.56 -8.22 -11.04
C SER A 78 -13.78 -9.70 -11.31
N ALA A 79 -12.73 -10.46 -11.60
CA ALA A 79 -12.82 -11.90 -11.87
C ALA A 79 -13.40 -12.65 -10.67
N TRP A 80 -12.93 -12.34 -9.45
CA TRP A 80 -13.48 -12.91 -8.22
C TRP A 80 -14.99 -12.62 -8.06
N ASN A 81 -15.44 -11.41 -8.40
CA ASN A 81 -16.84 -10.98 -8.30
C ASN A 81 -17.69 -11.42 -9.51
N GLY A 82 -17.16 -12.24 -10.43
CA GLY A 82 -17.85 -12.73 -11.61
C GLY A 82 -17.97 -11.72 -12.75
N GLY A 83 -17.18 -10.66 -12.73
CA GLY A 83 -17.08 -9.65 -13.78
C GLY A 83 -16.04 -9.99 -14.85
N SER A 84 -15.85 -9.08 -15.80
CA SER A 84 -14.96 -9.25 -16.95
C SER A 84 -14.07 -8.03 -17.23
N ILE A 85 -13.87 -7.16 -16.24
CA ILE A 85 -12.96 -6.02 -16.35
C ILE A 85 -11.54 -6.57 -16.42
N THR A 86 -10.75 -6.08 -17.37
CA THR A 86 -9.34 -6.46 -17.55
C THR A 86 -8.44 -5.25 -17.41
N GLU A 87 -7.19 -5.48 -17.02
CA GLU A 87 -6.14 -4.45 -16.99
C GLU A 87 -6.04 -3.73 -18.35
N LYS A 88 -6.12 -4.50 -19.45
CA LYS A 88 -6.12 -3.94 -20.80
C LYS A 88 -7.29 -3.01 -21.05
N SER A 89 -8.51 -3.37 -20.64
CA SER A 89 -9.69 -2.51 -20.84
C SER A 89 -9.58 -1.20 -20.08
N LEU A 90 -9.04 -1.23 -18.87
CA LEU A 90 -8.77 -0.03 -18.06
C LEU A 90 -7.68 0.85 -18.69
N TYR A 91 -6.61 0.23 -19.21
CA TYR A 91 -5.56 0.95 -19.91
C TYR A 91 -6.05 1.63 -21.19
N ASP A 92 -6.86 0.93 -21.98
CA ASP A 92 -7.41 1.47 -23.24
C ASP A 92 -8.33 2.68 -22.97
N GLU A 93 -9.03 2.69 -21.80
CA GLU A 93 -9.93 3.79 -21.42
C GLU A 93 -9.18 4.98 -20.76
N TYR A 94 -8.23 4.71 -19.85
CA TYR A 94 -7.66 5.75 -18.98
C TYR A 94 -6.16 5.97 -19.15
N GLY A 95 -5.44 5.07 -19.83
CA GLY A 95 -3.98 5.11 -19.87
C GLY A 95 -3.34 4.65 -18.56
N LYS A 96 -2.12 5.15 -18.23
CA LYS A 96 -1.29 4.58 -17.14
C LYS A 96 -1.51 5.16 -15.73
N VAL A 97 -2.32 6.19 -15.54
CA VAL A 97 -2.15 7.10 -14.38
C VAL A 97 -3.28 7.06 -13.36
N VAL A 98 -4.40 6.41 -13.64
CA VAL A 98 -5.63 6.50 -12.80
C VAL A 98 -5.45 5.93 -11.40
N THR A 99 -4.61 4.91 -11.22
CA THR A 99 -4.35 4.28 -9.91
C THR A 99 -3.05 4.73 -9.26
N SER A 100 -2.51 5.89 -9.64
CA SER A 100 -1.20 6.38 -9.18
C SER A 100 -1.17 6.84 -7.72
N THR A 101 -2.34 7.07 -7.11
CA THR A 101 -2.48 7.40 -5.69
C THR A 101 -3.57 6.53 -5.07
N GLY A 102 -3.51 6.34 -3.74
CA GLY A 102 -4.53 5.58 -3.02
C GLY A 102 -5.94 6.14 -3.24
N GLN A 103 -6.12 7.46 -3.28
CA GLN A 103 -7.43 8.05 -3.54
C GLN A 103 -7.93 7.75 -4.96
N SER A 104 -7.07 7.89 -5.98
CA SER A 104 -7.47 7.59 -7.36
C SER A 104 -7.79 6.10 -7.57
N PHE A 105 -7.08 5.21 -6.89
CA PHE A 105 -7.41 3.79 -6.88
C PHE A 105 -8.78 3.53 -6.21
N CYS A 106 -9.06 4.15 -5.06
CA CYS A 106 -10.33 4.03 -4.35
C CYS A 106 -11.51 4.53 -5.21
N ASP A 107 -11.33 5.67 -5.89
CA ASP A 107 -12.34 6.24 -6.77
C ASP A 107 -12.62 5.33 -7.96
N GLU A 108 -11.58 4.70 -8.52
CA GLU A 108 -11.74 3.74 -9.62
C GLU A 108 -12.44 2.45 -9.17
N MET A 109 -12.11 1.93 -7.98
CA MET A 109 -12.85 0.79 -7.38
C MET A 109 -14.34 1.12 -7.26
N ASN A 110 -14.70 2.28 -6.74
CA ASN A 110 -16.11 2.70 -6.61
C ASN A 110 -16.82 2.85 -7.96
N LYS A 111 -16.10 3.30 -8.99
CA LYS A 111 -16.63 3.45 -10.34
C LYS A 111 -16.88 2.09 -11.01
N GLN A 112 -15.93 1.18 -10.89
CA GLN A 112 -15.98 -0.12 -11.56
C GLN A 112 -16.91 -1.11 -10.85
N PHE A 113 -17.12 -0.96 -9.55
CA PHE A 113 -17.91 -1.90 -8.73
C PHE A 113 -19.07 -1.21 -8.01
N PRO A 114 -20.14 -0.79 -8.72
CA PRO A 114 -21.27 -0.08 -8.10
C PRO A 114 -22.04 -0.92 -7.06
N GLY A 115 -21.83 -2.24 -7.02
CA GLY A 115 -22.34 -3.13 -5.96
C GLY A 115 -21.53 -3.10 -4.66
N PHE A 116 -20.48 -2.26 -4.61
CA PHE A 116 -19.66 -2.05 -3.43
C PHE A 116 -19.46 -0.55 -3.17
N ALA A 117 -19.38 -0.19 -1.90
CA ALA A 117 -18.90 1.11 -1.46
C ALA A 117 -17.48 0.91 -0.91
N THR A 118 -16.46 1.23 -1.70
CA THR A 118 -15.06 1.10 -1.28
C THR A 118 -14.63 2.34 -0.52
N THR A 119 -14.09 2.14 0.69
CA THR A 119 -13.55 3.20 1.54
C THR A 119 -12.07 3.02 1.73
N MET A 120 -11.28 4.05 1.41
CA MET A 120 -9.86 4.09 1.72
C MET A 120 -9.66 4.38 3.21
N ARG A 121 -9.00 3.47 3.91
CA ARG A 121 -8.57 3.64 5.31
C ARG A 121 -7.06 3.68 5.36
N LYS A 122 -6.50 4.74 5.92
CA LYS A 122 -5.06 5.04 5.91
C LYS A 122 -4.55 5.43 7.27
N TYR A 123 -3.23 5.29 7.47
CA TYR A 123 -2.56 5.57 8.74
C TYR A 123 -3.16 4.80 9.91
N LEU A 124 -3.65 3.60 9.63
CA LEU A 124 -4.15 2.70 10.66
C LEU A 124 -2.98 2.22 11.54
N THR A 125 -3.25 1.99 12.82
CA THR A 125 -2.30 1.23 13.64
C THR A 125 -2.27 -0.24 13.18
N ASP A 126 -1.29 -1.01 13.61
CA ASP A 126 -1.13 -2.41 13.22
C ASP A 126 -2.39 -3.22 13.59
N SER A 127 -2.91 -3.05 14.80
CA SER A 127 -4.12 -3.74 15.24
C SER A 127 -5.37 -3.29 14.48
N GLU A 128 -5.50 -1.99 14.17
CA GLU A 128 -6.61 -1.46 13.37
C GLU A 128 -6.58 -1.99 11.93
N LEU A 129 -5.39 -2.10 11.33
CA LEU A 129 -5.21 -2.64 9.99
C LEU A 129 -5.60 -4.12 9.94
N LEU A 130 -5.07 -4.94 10.86
CA LEU A 130 -5.43 -6.36 10.96
C LEU A 130 -6.93 -6.55 11.21
N ALA A 131 -7.54 -5.74 12.09
CA ALA A 131 -8.97 -5.80 12.38
C ALA A 131 -9.82 -5.44 11.15
N ALA A 132 -9.42 -4.43 10.37
CA ALA A 132 -10.12 -4.02 9.16
C ALA A 132 -10.06 -5.10 8.07
N VAL A 133 -8.87 -5.68 7.84
CA VAL A 133 -8.68 -6.76 6.88
C VAL A 133 -9.48 -8.00 7.31
N TYR A 134 -9.38 -8.38 8.59
CA TYR A 134 -10.13 -9.53 9.12
C TYR A 134 -11.63 -9.39 8.92
N ALA A 135 -12.19 -8.23 9.24
CA ALA A 135 -13.63 -7.98 9.14
C ALA A 135 -14.13 -8.15 7.70
N SER A 136 -13.44 -7.58 6.71
CA SER A 136 -13.83 -7.71 5.30
C SER A 136 -13.70 -9.14 4.79
N LEU A 137 -12.58 -9.83 5.13
CA LEU A 137 -12.39 -11.23 4.74
C LEU A 137 -13.42 -12.17 5.38
N ALA A 138 -13.87 -11.87 6.62
CA ALA A 138 -14.92 -12.64 7.30
C ALA A 138 -16.29 -12.51 6.61
N GLU A 139 -16.55 -11.37 5.96
CA GLU A 139 -17.72 -11.16 5.10
C GLU A 139 -17.53 -11.77 3.68
N GLY A 140 -16.43 -12.48 3.47
CA GLY A 140 -16.10 -13.11 2.20
C GLY A 140 -15.70 -12.14 1.10
N VAL A 141 -15.19 -10.94 1.44
CA VAL A 141 -14.76 -9.91 0.48
C VAL A 141 -13.24 -9.72 0.56
N PRO A 142 -12.49 -9.89 -0.55
CA PRO A 142 -11.05 -9.68 -0.55
C PRO A 142 -10.72 -8.20 -0.46
N VAL A 143 -9.57 -7.88 0.15
CA VAL A 143 -9.21 -6.50 0.50
C VAL A 143 -8.03 -6.03 -0.35
N PRO A 144 -8.21 -5.04 -1.23
CA PRO A 144 -7.08 -4.36 -1.84
C PRO A 144 -6.23 -3.66 -0.78
N ILE A 145 -4.93 -3.81 -0.89
CA ILE A 145 -3.93 -3.25 0.03
C ILE A 145 -2.88 -2.46 -0.74
N GLU A 146 -2.35 -1.42 -0.11
CA GLU A 146 -1.18 -0.70 -0.58
C GLU A 146 0.01 -1.02 0.35
N TRP A 147 1.08 -1.53 -0.21
CA TRP A 147 2.21 -2.04 0.55
C TRP A 147 3.53 -1.96 -0.23
N ALA A 148 4.64 -2.29 0.42
CA ALA A 148 5.91 -2.47 -0.25
C ALA A 148 6.00 -3.87 -0.87
N ALA A 149 6.30 -3.94 -2.16
CA ALA A 149 6.66 -5.18 -2.83
C ALA A 149 8.01 -5.04 -3.52
N LYS A 150 8.70 -6.17 -3.69
CA LYS A 150 10.03 -6.20 -4.30
C LYS A 150 9.91 -6.45 -5.79
N GLN A 151 10.49 -5.54 -6.58
CA GLN A 151 10.64 -5.70 -8.02
C GLN A 151 12.13 -5.75 -8.35
N GLY A 152 12.64 -6.94 -8.70
CA GLY A 152 14.08 -7.16 -8.79
C GLY A 152 14.74 -6.96 -7.41
N ASP A 153 15.68 -6.04 -7.31
CA ASP A 153 16.36 -5.71 -6.06
C ASP A 153 15.81 -4.48 -5.34
N GLU A 154 14.83 -3.79 -5.92
CA GLU A 154 14.26 -2.57 -5.37
C GLU A 154 12.89 -2.80 -4.73
N TRP A 155 12.64 -2.12 -3.60
CA TRP A 155 11.32 -2.02 -3.02
C TRP A 155 10.54 -0.88 -3.66
N THR A 156 9.30 -1.15 -4.01
CA THR A 156 8.40 -0.17 -4.62
C THR A 156 7.05 -0.14 -3.93
N LEU A 157 6.32 0.95 -4.11
CA LEU A 157 4.91 1.04 -3.75
C LEU A 157 4.12 0.13 -4.69
N HIS A 158 3.25 -0.71 -4.13
CA HIS A 158 2.56 -1.74 -4.86
C HIS A 158 1.15 -1.96 -4.32
N TYR A 159 0.23 -2.30 -5.20
CA TYR A 159 -1.10 -2.78 -4.83
C TYR A 159 -1.14 -4.30 -4.93
N SER A 160 -1.86 -4.93 -4.02
CA SER A 160 -2.14 -6.37 -4.04
C SER A 160 -3.51 -6.64 -3.42
N LEU A 161 -3.97 -7.89 -3.44
CA LEU A 161 -5.27 -8.27 -2.93
C LEU A 161 -5.10 -9.26 -1.77
N ALA A 162 -5.34 -8.82 -0.53
CA ALA A 162 -5.36 -9.71 0.63
C ALA A 162 -6.58 -10.62 0.54
N THR A 163 -6.35 -11.93 0.65
CA THR A 163 -7.36 -12.97 0.47
C THR A 163 -7.52 -13.86 1.68
N GLY A 164 -6.58 -13.86 2.62
CA GLY A 164 -6.66 -14.65 3.84
C GLY A 164 -5.91 -14.05 5.00
N LEU A 165 -6.43 -14.31 6.21
CA LEU A 165 -5.81 -13.88 7.47
C LEU A 165 -6.09 -14.91 8.55
N ASP A 166 -5.01 -15.43 9.12
CA ASP A 166 -5.00 -16.32 10.29
C ASP A 166 -4.15 -15.67 11.37
N ILE A 167 -4.81 -14.93 12.28
CA ILE A 167 -4.12 -14.16 13.32
C ILE A 167 -3.42 -15.09 14.32
N PRO A 168 -4.07 -16.11 14.91
CA PRO A 168 -3.38 -17.06 15.79
C PRO A 168 -2.29 -17.88 15.07
N GLY A 169 -2.51 -18.22 13.80
CA GLY A 169 -1.55 -18.95 12.96
C GLY A 169 -0.43 -18.08 12.39
N ASN A 170 -0.41 -16.76 12.70
CA ASN A 170 0.60 -15.81 12.23
C ASN A 170 0.76 -15.80 10.71
N LYS A 171 -0.36 -15.75 9.96
CA LYS A 171 -0.32 -15.88 8.51
C LYS A 171 -1.27 -14.91 7.80
N VAL A 172 -0.77 -14.27 6.74
CA VAL A 172 -1.54 -13.48 5.76
C VAL A 172 -1.35 -14.08 4.38
N THR A 173 -2.44 -14.23 3.64
CA THR A 173 -2.42 -14.69 2.25
C THR A 173 -2.75 -13.53 1.32
N VAL A 174 -1.90 -13.29 0.34
CA VAL A 174 -2.00 -12.15 -0.59
C VAL A 174 -1.87 -12.65 -2.03
N ALA A 175 -2.83 -12.31 -2.88
CA ALA A 175 -2.70 -12.44 -4.32
C ALA A 175 -1.93 -11.23 -4.86
N ASN A 176 -0.72 -11.50 -5.35
CA ASN A 176 0.21 -10.47 -5.82
C ASN A 176 0.14 -10.34 -7.35
N PRO A 177 -0.02 -9.11 -7.91
CA PRO A 177 0.02 -8.87 -9.34
C PRO A 177 1.34 -9.21 -10.05
N TYR A 178 2.30 -9.76 -9.36
CA TYR A 178 3.47 -10.40 -10.00
C TYR A 178 3.20 -11.86 -10.40
N GLY A 179 1.94 -12.32 -10.36
CA GLY A 179 1.51 -13.62 -10.86
C GLY A 179 1.60 -14.76 -9.84
N TYR A 180 1.69 -14.47 -8.55
CA TYR A 180 1.77 -15.49 -7.51
C TYR A 180 0.99 -15.13 -6.24
N VAL A 181 0.69 -16.14 -5.44
CA VAL A 181 0.11 -15.98 -4.11
C VAL A 181 1.23 -16.06 -3.08
N GLU A 182 1.28 -15.09 -2.18
CA GLU A 182 2.21 -15.07 -1.04
C GLU A 182 1.50 -15.50 0.23
N GLU A 183 2.19 -16.31 1.05
CA GLU A 183 1.85 -16.54 2.45
C GLU A 183 2.99 -15.99 3.30
N ILE A 184 2.72 -14.97 4.10
CA ILE A 184 3.71 -14.26 4.91
C ILE A 184 3.25 -14.13 6.36
N SER A 185 4.17 -13.82 7.28
CA SER A 185 3.84 -13.56 8.67
C SER A 185 3.12 -12.22 8.85
N LEU A 186 2.41 -12.05 9.98
CA LEU A 186 1.80 -10.77 10.35
C LEU A 186 2.85 -9.66 10.45
N ASP A 187 4.00 -9.94 11.05
CA ASP A 187 5.07 -8.94 11.19
C ASP A 187 5.61 -8.48 9.84
N GLU A 188 5.80 -9.40 8.90
CA GLU A 188 6.21 -9.04 7.54
C GLU A 188 5.13 -8.23 6.83
N PHE A 189 3.88 -8.65 6.90
CA PHE A 189 2.75 -7.94 6.33
C PHE A 189 2.68 -6.49 6.85
N LEU A 190 2.72 -6.31 8.17
CA LEU A 190 2.67 -5.02 8.84
C LEU A 190 3.90 -4.16 8.51
N SER A 191 5.09 -4.76 8.45
CA SER A 191 6.32 -4.07 8.04
C SER A 191 6.20 -3.55 6.60
N ARG A 192 5.66 -4.34 5.69
CA ARG A 192 5.48 -3.96 4.28
C ARG A 192 4.39 -2.89 4.09
N THR A 193 3.29 -2.94 4.84
CA THR A 193 2.23 -1.91 4.77
C THR A 193 2.64 -0.59 5.41
N ARG A 194 3.50 -0.62 6.44
CA ARG A 194 4.12 0.60 7.01
C ARG A 194 5.24 1.15 6.15
N PHE A 195 5.71 0.43 5.13
CA PHE A 195 6.91 0.78 4.36
C PHE A 195 8.11 1.02 5.29
N ASP A 196 8.33 0.09 6.23
CA ASP A 196 9.44 0.14 7.17
C ASP A 196 10.78 -0.02 6.42
N ALA A 197 11.78 0.68 6.89
CA ALA A 197 13.22 0.54 6.67
C ALA A 197 13.71 -0.39 5.52
N TYR A 198 13.15 -0.25 4.35
CA TYR A 198 13.67 -0.92 3.17
C TYR A 198 14.84 -0.10 2.63
N GLU A 199 16.06 -0.55 2.85
CA GLU A 199 17.30 0.15 2.49
C GLU A 199 17.33 0.57 1.01
N ASN A 200 16.87 -0.30 0.13
CA ASN A 200 16.87 -0.08 -1.32
C ASN A 200 15.60 0.61 -1.84
N MET A 201 14.80 1.24 -0.97
CA MET A 201 13.67 2.03 -1.45
C MET A 201 14.18 3.32 -2.12
N PRO A 202 13.72 3.64 -3.34
CA PRO A 202 14.07 4.86 -4.04
C PRO A 202 13.83 6.12 -3.20
N LEU A 203 14.76 7.07 -3.25
CA LEU A 203 14.69 8.29 -2.44
C LEU A 203 13.39 9.08 -2.67
N PHE A 204 12.88 9.12 -3.90
CA PHE A 204 11.64 9.83 -4.20
C PHE A 204 10.42 9.25 -3.47
N LEU A 205 10.36 7.91 -3.29
CA LEU A 205 9.32 7.27 -2.49
C LEU A 205 9.46 7.66 -1.00
N LYS A 206 10.70 7.61 -0.45
CA LYS A 206 10.95 8.03 0.93
C LYS A 206 10.52 9.48 1.16
N LEU A 207 10.81 10.37 0.23
CA LEU A 207 10.36 11.77 0.31
C LEU A 207 8.85 11.89 0.13
N GLY A 208 8.24 11.12 -0.79
CA GLY A 208 6.80 11.09 -0.97
C GLY A 208 6.04 10.72 0.31
N PHE A 209 6.50 9.69 1.03
CA PHE A 209 5.95 9.33 2.34
C PHE A 209 6.22 10.42 3.40
N ALA A 210 7.43 11.00 3.42
CA ALA A 210 7.78 12.05 4.38
C ALA A 210 6.90 13.29 4.24
N PHE A 211 6.57 13.67 3.02
CA PHE A 211 5.70 14.81 2.71
C PHE A 211 4.20 14.47 2.66
N GLY A 212 3.83 13.19 2.90
CA GLY A 212 2.44 12.77 2.90
C GLY A 212 1.78 12.71 1.52
N ILE A 213 2.58 12.55 0.46
CA ILE A 213 2.11 12.30 -0.90
C ILE A 213 1.61 10.85 -1.03
N PHE A 214 2.31 9.92 -0.35
CA PHE A 214 1.93 8.53 -0.23
C PHE A 214 1.54 8.22 1.22
N GLU A 215 0.60 7.32 1.39
CA GLU A 215 0.07 6.90 2.68
C GLU A 215 0.73 5.60 3.14
N LYS A 216 0.60 5.30 4.44
CA LYS A 216 1.10 4.08 5.08
C LYS A 216 -0.06 3.35 5.78
N ASN A 217 0.10 2.04 5.99
CA ASN A 217 -0.95 1.21 6.57
C ASN A 217 -2.31 1.52 5.94
N THR A 218 -2.36 1.38 4.61
CA THR A 218 -3.52 1.74 3.80
C THR A 218 -4.18 0.49 3.24
N VAL A 219 -5.49 0.41 3.44
CA VAL A 219 -6.36 -0.64 2.90
C VAL A 219 -7.60 -0.01 2.28
N PHE A 220 -8.16 -0.69 1.30
CA PHE A 220 -9.38 -0.29 0.64
C PHE A 220 -10.46 -1.30 0.97
N ILE A 221 -11.42 -0.90 1.78
CA ILE A 221 -12.46 -1.79 2.31
C ILE A 221 -13.70 -1.71 1.42
N PRO A 222 -13.99 -2.76 0.60
CA PRO A 222 -15.19 -2.81 -0.20
C PRO A 222 -16.34 -3.39 0.64
N GLU A 223 -17.33 -2.58 0.94
CA GLU A 223 -18.55 -3.01 1.61
C GLU A 223 -19.66 -3.22 0.58
N ARG A 224 -20.39 -4.35 0.63
CA ARG A 224 -21.51 -4.60 -0.29
C ARG A 224 -22.59 -3.56 -0.06
N THR A 225 -23.06 -2.92 -1.14
CA THR A 225 -24.23 -2.05 -1.09
C THR A 225 -25.48 -2.90 -1.07
N ALA A 226 -26.47 -2.51 -0.25
CA ALA A 226 -27.75 -3.21 -0.13
C ALA A 226 -28.59 -3.14 -1.40
#